data_c8465c1295aec363b6c854eda7fd887a
#
_entry.id   c8465c1295aec363b6c854eda7fd887a
#
_cell.length_a   1.000
_cell.length_b   1.000
_cell.length_c   1.000
_cell.angle_alpha   90.00
_cell.angle_beta   90.00
_cell.angle_gamma   90.00
#
_symmetry.space_group_name_H-M   'P 1'
#
loop_
_entity.id
_entity.type
_entity.pdbx_description
1 polymer ?
#
loop_
_entity_poly.entity_id
_entity_poly.type
_entity_poly.pdbx_seq_one_letter_code
_entity_poly.pdbx_strand_id
1 'polypeptide(L)'
;MGGARSRGHTKELALLPDDSLMCPPSFLTGLKPDLSIKDGSRLELKVQVKGDPDPQVSWMKDGKPITSNEIMEVKYKNGTASVIINEVFPEDGGKYTCKATNTKGSVETSSKVTILPMDKKGVNGTNGTAGPLPPKVIKHIQSATVKDGDPVTLSCTIGGAERFDVVWLHNEKEIKPSKDFEYKTVGNVYSLNIAEIFPEDGGTFTCEAFNDLGECFSTASLVVEVPGEQRLAPDFVKFPASLTVERGAAASFEAELSAAPGSVSWMKDGREVKEQPMKFRVTQSGNKVGLDILEACAGDAGQYALIVANKKGDSKAAFSLNV
;
A
#
# COMPACT_ATOMS: atom_id res chain seq x y z
N MET A 1 37.42 -40.56 66.08
CA MET A 1 37.79 -39.22 65.58
C MET A 1 37.34 -39.15 64.15
N GLY A 2 36.29 -38.43 63.87
CA GLY A 2 35.78 -38.25 62.52
C GLY A 2 34.76 -37.12 62.49
N GLY A 3 35.27 -35.93 62.19
CA GLY A 3 34.48 -34.73 62.16
C GLY A 3 33.61 -34.68 60.89
N ALA A 4 32.30 -34.63 61.06
CA ALA A 4 31.35 -34.32 60.02
C ALA A 4 31.31 -32.84 59.75
N ARG A 5 31.66 -32.40 58.49
CA ARG A 5 31.47 -31.04 58.03
C ARG A 5 30.04 -30.87 57.53
N SER A 6 29.30 -30.08 58.24
CA SER A 6 27.98 -29.58 57.78
C SER A 6 28.17 -28.63 56.57
N ARG A 7 27.56 -28.97 55.43
CA ARG A 7 27.39 -28.03 54.31
C ARG A 7 26.14 -27.20 54.54
N GLY A 8 26.39 -25.92 54.83
CA GLY A 8 25.31 -24.94 54.89
C GLY A 8 24.75 -24.71 53.48
N HIS A 9 23.46 -25.02 53.28
CA HIS A 9 22.70 -24.58 52.14
C HIS A 9 22.32 -23.10 52.34
N THR A 10 23.03 -22.20 51.69
CA THR A 10 22.56 -20.84 51.53
C THR A 10 21.38 -20.89 50.53
N LYS A 11 20.15 -20.77 51.06
CA LYS A 11 19.00 -20.43 50.25
C LYS A 11 19.21 -19.04 49.67
N GLU A 12 19.43 -18.96 48.38
CA GLU A 12 19.35 -17.74 47.63
C GLU A 12 17.91 -17.22 47.74
N LEU A 13 17.71 -16.17 48.55
CA LEU A 13 16.46 -15.45 48.58
C LEU A 13 16.33 -14.75 47.23
N ALA A 14 15.47 -15.26 46.36
CA ALA A 14 15.02 -14.51 45.20
C ALA A 14 14.36 -13.23 45.75
N LEU A 15 15.00 -12.08 45.50
CA LEU A 15 14.43 -10.77 45.75
C LEU A 15 13.12 -10.70 44.97
N LEU A 16 11.99 -10.74 45.66
CA LEU A 16 10.71 -10.37 45.06
C LEU A 16 10.84 -8.95 44.50
N PRO A 17 10.33 -8.67 43.29
CA PRO A 17 10.37 -7.31 42.74
C PRO A 17 9.76 -6.36 43.74
N ASP A 18 10.46 -5.25 44.01
CA ASP A 18 10.00 -4.21 44.92
C ASP A 18 8.75 -3.55 44.35
N ASP A 19 7.60 -3.97 44.87
CA ASP A 19 6.26 -3.51 44.42
C ASP A 19 6.05 -2.00 44.63
N SER A 20 6.95 -1.35 45.39
CA SER A 20 6.95 0.09 45.62
C SER A 20 7.43 0.92 44.42
N LEU A 21 8.11 0.31 43.45
CA LEU A 21 8.58 0.96 42.23
C LEU A 21 7.59 0.85 41.08
N MET A 22 6.61 -0.06 41.20
CA MET A 22 5.62 -0.27 40.12
C MET A 22 4.61 0.88 40.05
N CYS A 23 4.35 1.39 38.87
CA CYS A 23 3.42 2.49 38.65
C CYS A 23 2.42 2.21 37.50
N PRO A 24 1.18 2.76 37.62
CA PRO A 24 0.21 2.64 36.54
C PRO A 24 0.71 3.35 35.25
N PRO A 25 0.15 3.00 34.11
CA PRO A 25 0.48 3.68 32.86
C PRO A 25 0.13 5.17 32.92
N SER A 26 0.96 6.00 32.31
CA SER A 26 0.67 7.41 32.08
C SER A 26 1.21 7.88 30.74
N PHE A 27 0.52 8.82 30.10
CA PHE A 27 1.00 9.44 28.88
C PHE A 27 1.94 10.60 29.21
N LEU A 28 3.18 10.53 28.76
CA LEU A 28 4.10 11.67 28.75
C LEU A 28 3.69 12.67 27.68
N THR A 29 3.21 12.15 26.54
CA THR A 29 2.62 12.92 25.47
C THR A 29 1.37 12.19 25.02
N GLY A 30 0.21 12.81 25.19
CA GLY A 30 -1.08 12.31 24.72
C GLY A 30 -1.42 12.79 23.30
N LEU A 31 -2.56 12.34 22.80
CA LEU A 31 -3.11 12.82 21.52
C LEU A 31 -3.68 14.23 21.70
N LYS A 32 -3.59 15.04 20.63
CA LYS A 32 -4.36 16.29 20.55
C LYS A 32 -5.85 15.93 20.47
N PRO A 33 -6.74 16.60 21.21
CA PRO A 33 -8.17 16.27 21.23
C PRO A 33 -8.82 16.29 19.84
N ASP A 34 -8.46 17.27 19.03
CA ASP A 34 -8.95 17.46 17.68
C ASP A 34 -7.78 17.63 16.70
N LEU A 35 -7.84 16.93 15.61
CA LEU A 35 -6.87 17.00 14.52
C LEU A 35 -7.61 17.08 13.20
N SER A 36 -7.38 18.17 12.46
CA SER A 36 -7.86 18.31 11.10
C SER A 36 -6.71 18.10 10.14
N ILE A 37 -6.89 17.23 9.18
CA ILE A 37 -5.88 16.88 8.17
C ILE A 37 -6.55 16.88 6.80
N LYS A 38 -5.81 17.25 5.76
CA LYS A 38 -6.33 17.27 4.39
C LYS A 38 -6.42 15.86 3.84
N ASP A 39 -7.47 15.63 3.05
CA ASP A 39 -7.61 14.45 2.20
C ASP A 39 -6.33 14.23 1.36
N GLY A 40 -5.91 12.98 1.21
CA GLY A 40 -4.67 12.59 0.54
C GLY A 40 -3.38 12.86 1.34
N SER A 41 -3.44 13.42 2.55
CA SER A 41 -2.26 13.67 3.36
C SER A 41 -1.90 12.48 4.25
N ARG A 42 -0.67 12.49 4.78
CA ARG A 42 -0.23 11.48 5.75
C ARG A 42 -0.72 11.82 7.15
N LEU A 43 -1.40 10.87 7.79
CA LEU A 43 -1.75 10.93 9.21
C LEU A 43 -0.68 10.21 10.04
N GLU A 44 -0.21 10.85 11.08
CA GLU A 44 0.60 10.22 12.12
C GLU A 44 0.05 10.61 13.50
N LEU A 45 -0.52 9.63 14.21
CA LEU A 45 -0.91 9.75 15.61
C LEU A 45 0.19 9.10 16.45
N LYS A 46 0.77 9.87 17.36
CA LYS A 46 1.91 9.41 18.16
C LYS A 46 1.73 9.81 19.61
N VAL A 47 1.99 8.88 20.53
CA VAL A 47 1.96 9.08 21.96
C VAL A 47 3.21 8.50 22.61
N GLN A 48 3.59 9.06 23.75
CA GLN A 48 4.61 8.49 24.63
C GLN A 48 3.98 8.00 25.90
N VAL A 49 4.22 6.74 26.24
CA VAL A 49 3.67 6.04 27.39
C VAL A 49 4.80 5.62 28.32
N LYS A 50 4.59 5.74 29.62
CA LYS A 50 5.45 5.13 30.64
C LYS A 50 4.61 4.37 31.64
N GLY A 51 5.17 3.40 32.30
CA GLY A 51 4.57 2.60 33.37
C GLY A 51 5.51 1.46 33.75
N ASP A 52 5.35 0.96 34.95
CA ASP A 52 6.08 -0.22 35.41
C ASP A 52 5.09 -1.18 36.06
N PRO A 53 4.94 -2.42 35.54
CA PRO A 53 5.56 -3.00 34.34
C PRO A 53 5.24 -2.25 33.04
N ASP A 54 6.09 -2.46 32.01
CA ASP A 54 5.91 -1.83 30.68
C ASP A 54 4.50 -2.06 30.14
N PRO A 55 3.75 -0.98 29.81
CA PRO A 55 2.34 -1.12 29.45
C PRO A 55 2.13 -1.81 28.11
N GLN A 56 1.08 -2.63 28.04
CA GLN A 56 0.50 -3.07 26.78
C GLN A 56 -0.31 -1.94 26.17
N VAL A 57 -0.09 -1.66 24.88
CA VAL A 57 -0.78 -0.59 24.15
C VAL A 57 -1.68 -1.16 23.08
N SER A 58 -2.91 -0.66 23.03
CA SER A 58 -3.88 -0.98 21.97
C SER A 58 -4.48 0.31 21.41
N TRP A 59 -4.84 0.24 20.12
CA TRP A 59 -5.48 1.34 19.42
C TRP A 59 -6.89 0.95 18.96
N MET A 60 -7.78 1.93 18.99
CA MET A 60 -9.17 1.79 18.55
C MET A 60 -9.54 2.95 17.63
N LYS A 61 -10.38 2.70 16.64
CA LYS A 61 -11.07 3.71 15.81
C LYS A 61 -12.56 3.51 15.99
N ASP A 62 -13.26 4.56 16.42
CA ASP A 62 -14.71 4.55 16.70
C ASP A 62 -15.15 3.37 17.59
N GLY A 63 -14.32 3.06 18.60
CA GLY A 63 -14.55 1.96 19.55
C GLY A 63 -14.20 0.55 19.04
N LYS A 64 -13.76 0.41 17.81
CA LYS A 64 -13.31 -0.86 17.24
C LYS A 64 -11.79 -0.98 17.29
N PRO A 65 -11.22 -2.11 17.73
CA PRO A 65 -9.77 -2.29 17.73
C PRO A 65 -9.21 -2.25 16.31
N ILE A 66 -8.05 -1.60 16.16
CA ILE A 66 -7.30 -1.51 14.90
C ILE A 66 -5.93 -2.16 15.05
N THR A 67 -5.49 -2.81 13.99
CA THR A 67 -4.18 -3.45 13.85
C THR A 67 -3.55 -3.03 12.54
N SER A 68 -2.26 -3.28 12.38
CA SER A 68 -1.57 -3.02 11.11
C SER A 68 -2.20 -3.82 9.97
N ASN A 69 -2.33 -3.14 8.85
CA ASN A 69 -2.75 -3.70 7.57
C ASN A 69 -1.98 -2.98 6.43
N GLU A 70 -2.35 -3.21 5.18
CA GLU A 70 -1.68 -2.61 4.02
C GLU A 70 -1.77 -1.07 3.95
N ILE A 71 -2.76 -0.46 4.61
CA ILE A 71 -3.05 0.97 4.57
C ILE A 71 -2.56 1.67 5.84
N MET A 72 -2.65 0.96 6.98
CA MET A 72 -2.43 1.51 8.32
C MET A 72 -1.32 0.73 9.03
N GLU A 73 -0.33 1.43 9.53
CA GLU A 73 0.76 0.87 10.32
C GLU A 73 0.56 1.23 11.80
N VAL A 74 0.45 0.21 12.66
CA VAL A 74 0.35 0.37 14.11
C VAL A 74 1.63 -0.15 14.75
N LYS A 75 2.33 0.71 15.50
CA LYS A 75 3.61 0.40 16.14
C LYS A 75 3.60 0.72 17.63
N TYR A 76 4.28 -0.12 18.41
CA TYR A 76 4.69 0.20 19.77
C TYR A 76 6.13 -0.24 19.99
N LYS A 77 7.00 0.70 20.34
CA LYS A 77 8.41 0.43 20.62
C LYS A 77 8.98 1.48 21.57
N ASN A 78 9.68 1.02 22.62
CA ASN A 78 10.41 1.87 23.57
C ASN A 78 9.52 3.00 24.15
N GLY A 79 8.31 2.65 24.61
CA GLY A 79 7.37 3.60 25.18
C GLY A 79 6.69 4.53 24.18
N THR A 80 6.97 4.40 22.89
CA THR A 80 6.33 5.18 21.82
C THR A 80 5.34 4.33 21.07
N ALA A 81 4.07 4.74 21.06
CA ALA A 81 3.01 4.12 20.28
C ALA A 81 2.58 5.05 19.14
N SER A 82 2.35 4.49 17.95
CA SER A 82 1.91 5.27 16.80
C SER A 82 0.95 4.52 15.89
N VAL A 83 0.07 5.29 15.26
CA VAL A 83 -0.73 4.89 14.09
C VAL A 83 -0.34 5.79 12.94
N ILE A 84 0.01 5.18 11.81
CA ILE A 84 0.44 5.88 10.61
C ILE A 84 -0.44 5.42 9.46
N ILE A 85 -1.06 6.38 8.75
CA ILE A 85 -1.75 6.17 7.48
C ILE A 85 -1.05 7.08 6.47
N ASN A 86 -0.47 6.51 5.42
CA ASN A 86 0.34 7.29 4.48
C ASN A 86 -0.49 8.26 3.65
N GLU A 87 -1.74 7.94 3.41
CA GLU A 87 -2.68 8.76 2.67
C GLU A 87 -4.08 8.56 3.26
N VAL A 88 -4.64 9.62 3.88
CA VAL A 88 -5.95 9.56 4.53
C VAL A 88 -7.07 9.95 3.58
N PHE A 89 -8.22 9.31 3.76
CA PHE A 89 -9.46 9.56 3.04
C PHE A 89 -10.59 9.92 4.01
N PRO A 90 -11.73 10.42 3.52
CA PRO A 90 -12.87 10.78 4.38
C PRO A 90 -13.28 9.69 5.38
N GLU A 91 -13.20 8.42 4.99
CA GLU A 91 -13.49 7.26 5.83
C GLU A 91 -12.46 7.03 6.96
N ASP A 92 -11.26 7.61 6.86
CA ASP A 92 -10.26 7.58 7.92
C ASP A 92 -10.55 8.60 9.03
N GLY A 93 -11.47 9.51 8.80
CA GLY A 93 -12.02 10.37 9.84
C GLY A 93 -12.69 9.54 10.94
N GLY A 94 -12.67 10.06 12.17
CA GLY A 94 -13.28 9.37 13.31
C GLY A 94 -12.54 9.60 14.61
N LYS A 95 -12.95 8.90 15.67
CA LYS A 95 -12.32 8.98 16.99
C LYS A 95 -11.27 7.90 17.14
N TYR A 96 -10.00 8.29 17.19
CA TYR A 96 -8.89 7.40 17.50
C TYR A 96 -8.59 7.44 19.00
N THR A 97 -8.49 6.27 19.62
CA THR A 97 -8.19 6.12 21.04
C THR A 97 -7.00 5.20 21.22
N CYS A 98 -6.01 5.67 21.98
CA CYS A 98 -4.89 4.86 22.44
C CYS A 98 -5.13 4.50 23.91
N LYS A 99 -5.09 3.21 24.23
CA LYS A 99 -5.23 2.67 25.57
C LYS A 99 -3.93 1.98 25.98
N ALA A 100 -3.40 2.36 27.12
CA ALA A 100 -2.24 1.71 27.73
C ALA A 100 -2.66 1.04 29.04
N THR A 101 -2.25 -0.21 29.26
CA THR A 101 -2.65 -1.03 30.41
C THR A 101 -1.48 -1.82 30.96
N ASN A 102 -1.32 -1.83 32.28
CA ASN A 102 -0.46 -2.77 32.99
C ASN A 102 -1.18 -3.33 34.22
N THR A 103 -0.50 -4.11 35.05
CA THR A 103 -1.08 -4.71 36.28
C THR A 103 -1.50 -3.69 37.35
N LYS A 104 -1.06 -2.44 37.23
CA LYS A 104 -1.35 -1.37 38.18
C LYS A 104 -2.47 -0.43 37.72
N GLY A 105 -2.95 -0.57 36.46
CA GLY A 105 -4.06 0.23 35.95
C GLY A 105 -4.08 0.39 34.42
N SER A 106 -4.95 1.30 33.98
CA SER A 106 -5.05 1.68 32.57
C SER A 106 -5.30 3.17 32.39
N VAL A 107 -4.88 3.71 31.28
CA VAL A 107 -5.10 5.10 30.87
C VAL A 107 -5.40 5.18 29.39
N GLU A 108 -6.22 6.14 28.98
CA GLU A 108 -6.62 6.35 27.60
C GLU A 108 -6.40 7.81 27.18
N THR A 109 -6.06 8.00 25.92
CA THR A 109 -6.05 9.31 25.24
C THR A 109 -6.72 9.18 23.89
N SER A 110 -7.44 10.20 23.45
CA SER A 110 -8.17 10.15 22.19
C SER A 110 -8.01 11.42 21.38
N SER A 111 -8.18 11.30 20.06
CA SER A 111 -8.21 12.39 19.10
C SER A 111 -9.38 12.20 18.17
N LYS A 112 -10.14 13.28 17.92
CA LYS A 112 -11.10 13.32 16.83
C LYS A 112 -10.37 13.78 15.58
N VAL A 113 -10.18 12.87 14.62
CA VAL A 113 -9.58 13.16 13.31
C VAL A 113 -10.69 13.56 12.35
N THR A 114 -10.56 14.76 11.79
CA THR A 114 -11.46 15.27 10.75
C THR A 114 -10.67 15.40 9.46
N ILE A 115 -11.13 14.71 8.42
CA ILE A 115 -10.52 14.84 7.10
C ILE A 115 -11.17 16.02 6.39
N LEU A 116 -10.33 17.00 6.05
CA LEU A 116 -10.75 18.19 5.32
C LEU A 116 -10.63 17.92 3.82
N PRO A 117 -11.61 18.32 3.00
CA PRO A 117 -11.48 18.24 1.55
C PRO A 117 -10.20 18.94 1.09
N MET A 118 -9.58 18.43 0.02
CA MET A 118 -8.45 19.14 -0.61
C MET A 118 -8.89 20.55 -1.02
N ASP A 119 -8.19 21.57 -0.52
CA ASP A 119 -8.36 22.92 -1.01
C ASP A 119 -7.94 22.97 -2.48
N LYS A 120 -8.91 23.13 -3.36
CA LYS A 120 -8.61 23.51 -4.75
C LYS A 120 -8.06 24.94 -4.76
N LYS A 121 -6.74 25.11 -4.65
CA LYS A 121 -6.09 26.38 -4.95
C LYS A 121 -6.03 26.57 -6.46
N GLY A 122 -6.83 27.50 -6.92
CA GLY A 122 -6.61 28.15 -8.19
C GLY A 122 -7.84 28.39 -9.03
N VAL A 123 -8.83 29.18 -8.56
CA VAL A 123 -9.49 30.20 -9.38
C VAL A 123 -10.17 31.18 -8.42
N ASN A 124 -9.91 32.48 -8.58
CA ASN A 124 -10.50 33.59 -7.85
C ASN A 124 -12.03 33.51 -7.81
N GLY A 125 -12.57 33.60 -6.60
CA GLY A 125 -13.86 34.16 -6.22
C GLY A 125 -15.06 33.90 -7.14
N THR A 126 -15.85 32.91 -6.75
CA THR A 126 -17.32 32.98 -6.69
C THR A 126 -17.80 31.72 -5.95
N ASN A 127 -18.84 31.83 -5.14
CA ASN A 127 -19.58 30.72 -4.54
C ASN A 127 -20.08 29.77 -5.66
N GLY A 128 -19.27 28.77 -6.00
CA GLY A 128 -19.57 27.76 -7.02
C GLY A 128 -19.37 26.39 -6.41
N THR A 129 -20.43 25.60 -6.31
CA THR A 129 -20.36 24.15 -6.24
C THR A 129 -19.25 23.67 -7.18
N ALA A 130 -18.26 22.94 -6.66
CA ALA A 130 -17.24 22.33 -7.51
C ALA A 130 -17.96 21.53 -8.60
N GLY A 131 -17.72 21.88 -9.87
CA GLY A 131 -18.28 21.16 -11.01
C GLY A 131 -17.86 19.70 -11.00
N PRO A 132 -18.55 18.84 -11.75
CA PRO A 132 -18.21 17.45 -11.85
C PRO A 132 -16.74 17.29 -12.30
N LEU A 133 -16.06 16.28 -11.80
CA LEU A 133 -14.64 16.00 -12.05
C LEU A 133 -14.48 14.62 -12.71
N PRO A 134 -13.41 14.37 -13.47
CA PRO A 134 -13.04 13.02 -13.90
C PRO A 134 -12.61 12.16 -12.70
N PRO A 135 -12.76 10.83 -12.78
CA PRO A 135 -12.17 9.92 -11.80
C PRO A 135 -10.64 9.99 -11.83
N LYS A 136 -10.02 9.64 -10.69
CA LYS A 136 -8.56 9.61 -10.55
C LYS A 136 -8.15 8.38 -9.74
N VAL A 137 -7.13 7.66 -10.20
CA VAL A 137 -6.53 6.58 -9.40
C VAL A 137 -5.73 7.19 -8.27
N ILE A 138 -6.04 6.77 -7.05
CA ILE A 138 -5.37 7.18 -5.81
C ILE A 138 -4.36 6.11 -5.40
N LYS A 139 -4.76 4.83 -5.46
CA LYS A 139 -3.87 3.70 -5.20
C LYS A 139 -4.00 2.70 -6.35
N HIS A 140 -2.88 2.36 -6.95
CA HIS A 140 -2.81 1.42 -8.05
C HIS A 140 -2.85 -0.04 -7.57
N ILE A 141 -3.37 -0.93 -8.44
CA ILE A 141 -3.23 -2.38 -8.29
C ILE A 141 -1.74 -2.72 -8.25
N GLN A 142 -1.39 -3.69 -7.42
CA GLN A 142 -0.03 -4.21 -7.35
C GLN A 142 0.08 -5.47 -8.22
N SER A 143 1.14 -5.54 -9.03
CA SER A 143 1.50 -6.78 -9.73
C SER A 143 1.95 -7.84 -8.73
N ALA A 144 1.63 -9.09 -8.99
CA ALA A 144 1.93 -10.19 -8.08
C ALA A 144 2.28 -11.47 -8.85
N THR A 145 3.02 -12.33 -8.17
CA THR A 145 3.20 -13.73 -8.54
C THR A 145 2.48 -14.56 -7.50
N VAL A 146 1.61 -15.45 -7.94
CA VAL A 146 0.74 -16.29 -7.10
C VAL A 146 0.82 -17.73 -7.56
N LYS A 147 0.45 -18.68 -6.70
CA LYS A 147 0.46 -20.10 -7.05
C LYS A 147 -0.85 -20.51 -7.69
N ASP A 148 -0.78 -21.47 -8.58
CA ASP A 148 -1.93 -22.16 -9.13
C ASP A 148 -2.85 -22.70 -8.01
N GLY A 149 -4.13 -22.42 -8.11
CA GLY A 149 -5.16 -22.77 -7.12
C GLY A 149 -5.34 -21.78 -5.96
N ASP A 150 -4.47 -20.78 -5.79
CA ASP A 150 -4.61 -19.81 -4.69
C ASP A 150 -5.70 -18.76 -5.00
N PRO A 151 -6.40 -18.23 -3.98
CA PRO A 151 -7.30 -17.09 -4.16
C PRO A 151 -6.51 -15.79 -4.35
N VAL A 152 -7.06 -14.89 -5.16
CA VAL A 152 -6.44 -13.58 -5.44
C VAL A 152 -7.45 -12.46 -5.27
N THR A 153 -7.02 -11.37 -4.64
CA THR A 153 -7.76 -10.10 -4.60
C THR A 153 -6.92 -8.99 -5.22
N LEU A 154 -7.37 -8.46 -6.33
CA LEU A 154 -6.79 -7.26 -6.93
C LEU A 154 -7.62 -6.05 -6.50
N SER A 155 -6.97 -4.99 -6.04
CA SER A 155 -7.68 -3.80 -5.56
C SER A 155 -7.00 -2.51 -5.99
N CYS A 156 -7.81 -1.50 -6.27
CA CYS A 156 -7.37 -0.12 -6.49
C CYS A 156 -8.27 0.84 -5.72
N THR A 157 -7.75 2.02 -5.41
CA THR A 157 -8.54 3.10 -4.82
C THR A 157 -8.74 4.19 -5.87
N ILE A 158 -10.00 4.57 -6.10
CA ILE A 158 -10.38 5.57 -7.12
C ILE A 158 -11.21 6.66 -6.44
N GLY A 159 -10.90 7.91 -6.73
CA GLY A 159 -11.62 9.07 -6.24
C GLY A 159 -11.67 10.18 -7.29
N GLY A 160 -11.78 11.44 -6.86
CA GLY A 160 -11.82 12.61 -7.75
C GLY A 160 -13.22 12.99 -8.22
N ALA A 161 -14.10 12.03 -8.52
CA ALA A 161 -15.46 12.24 -8.99
C ALA A 161 -16.50 11.69 -7.99
N GLU A 162 -17.69 12.32 -7.94
CA GLU A 162 -18.81 11.80 -7.15
C GLU A 162 -19.48 10.58 -7.82
N ARG A 163 -19.45 10.53 -9.16
CA ARG A 163 -20.05 9.46 -9.96
C ARG A 163 -19.15 9.08 -11.11
N PHE A 164 -18.91 7.80 -11.26
CA PHE A 164 -18.17 7.18 -12.35
C PHE A 164 -18.50 5.69 -12.39
N ASP A 165 -18.33 5.09 -13.55
CA ASP A 165 -18.45 3.65 -13.75
C ASP A 165 -17.08 3.01 -13.62
N VAL A 166 -17.06 1.74 -13.19
CA VAL A 166 -15.84 0.95 -13.04
C VAL A 166 -16.00 -0.38 -13.76
N VAL A 167 -15.02 -0.71 -14.59
CA VAL A 167 -14.92 -2.01 -15.26
C VAL A 167 -13.56 -2.64 -14.98
N TRP A 168 -13.56 -3.96 -14.95
CA TRP A 168 -12.34 -4.75 -14.87
C TRP A 168 -12.07 -5.46 -16.19
N LEU A 169 -10.83 -5.44 -16.63
CA LEU A 169 -10.40 -6.10 -17.86
C LEU A 169 -9.29 -7.11 -17.53
N HIS A 170 -9.32 -8.24 -18.20
CA HIS A 170 -8.25 -9.22 -18.26
C HIS A 170 -7.76 -9.34 -19.71
N ASN A 171 -6.48 -9.04 -19.93
CA ASN A 171 -5.88 -9.02 -21.26
C ASN A 171 -6.73 -8.21 -22.26
N GLU A 172 -7.12 -6.98 -21.86
CA GLU A 172 -7.92 -6.01 -22.63
C GLU A 172 -9.40 -6.43 -22.86
N LYS A 173 -9.84 -7.57 -22.32
CA LYS A 173 -11.24 -8.02 -22.39
C LYS A 173 -11.96 -7.78 -21.09
N GLU A 174 -13.16 -7.24 -21.18
CA GLU A 174 -14.00 -7.00 -19.98
C GLU A 174 -14.31 -8.32 -19.27
N ILE A 175 -14.05 -8.33 -17.96
CA ILE A 175 -14.44 -9.41 -17.06
C ILE A 175 -15.90 -9.17 -16.64
N LYS A 176 -16.75 -10.15 -16.85
CA LYS A 176 -18.13 -10.10 -16.31
C LYS A 176 -18.15 -10.73 -14.92
N PRO A 177 -18.86 -10.13 -13.94
CA PRO A 177 -19.02 -10.75 -12.64
C PRO A 177 -19.57 -12.17 -12.75
N SER A 178 -18.96 -13.09 -12.05
CA SER A 178 -19.31 -14.52 -12.03
C SER A 178 -19.04 -15.11 -10.65
N LYS A 179 -19.14 -16.43 -10.51
CA LYS A 179 -18.76 -17.13 -9.27
C LYS A 179 -17.24 -17.11 -9.06
N ASP A 180 -16.47 -17.06 -10.15
CA ASP A 180 -15.02 -17.11 -10.14
C ASP A 180 -14.42 -15.69 -10.04
N PHE A 181 -15.16 -14.68 -10.53
CA PHE A 181 -14.77 -13.27 -10.56
C PHE A 181 -15.82 -12.39 -9.87
N GLU A 182 -15.57 -12.04 -8.62
CA GLU A 182 -16.49 -11.23 -7.83
C GLU A 182 -16.01 -9.78 -7.72
N TYR A 183 -16.88 -8.83 -8.09
CA TYR A 183 -16.63 -7.41 -7.87
C TYR A 183 -17.06 -7.02 -6.45
N LYS A 184 -16.18 -6.31 -5.75
CA LYS A 184 -16.48 -5.78 -4.43
C LYS A 184 -16.06 -4.32 -4.33
N THR A 185 -16.95 -3.51 -3.76
CA THR A 185 -16.68 -2.09 -3.52
C THR A 185 -16.89 -1.78 -2.05
N VAL A 186 -15.89 -1.16 -1.42
CA VAL A 186 -15.95 -0.69 -0.03
C VAL A 186 -15.42 0.74 0.01
N GLY A 187 -16.31 1.73 0.19
CA GLY A 187 -15.92 3.14 0.04
C GLY A 187 -15.37 3.40 -1.37
N ASN A 188 -14.16 3.89 -1.45
CA ASN A 188 -13.46 4.18 -2.70
C ASN A 188 -12.55 3.04 -3.18
N VAL A 189 -12.54 1.91 -2.47
CA VAL A 189 -11.75 0.73 -2.83
C VAL A 189 -12.58 -0.20 -3.70
N TYR A 190 -12.11 -0.43 -4.91
CA TYR A 190 -12.68 -1.33 -5.91
C TYR A 190 -11.82 -2.57 -6.00
N SER A 191 -12.42 -3.74 -5.83
CA SER A 191 -11.70 -5.01 -5.78
C SER A 191 -12.31 -6.02 -6.75
N LEU A 192 -11.44 -6.80 -7.39
CA LEU A 192 -11.77 -8.02 -8.11
C LEU A 192 -11.26 -9.19 -7.27
N ASN A 193 -12.17 -10.01 -6.77
CA ASN A 193 -11.84 -11.23 -6.06
C ASN A 193 -11.90 -12.41 -7.04
N ILE A 194 -10.85 -13.18 -7.08
CA ILE A 194 -10.73 -14.43 -7.86
C ILE A 194 -10.64 -15.55 -6.83
N ALA A 195 -11.63 -16.44 -6.82
CA ALA A 195 -11.73 -17.48 -5.78
C ALA A 195 -10.61 -18.51 -5.88
N GLU A 196 -10.23 -18.86 -7.10
CA GLU A 196 -9.17 -19.81 -7.41
C GLU A 196 -8.55 -19.41 -8.74
N ILE A 197 -7.24 -19.20 -8.77
CA ILE A 197 -6.51 -18.73 -9.96
C ILE A 197 -5.87 -19.90 -10.69
N PHE A 198 -5.94 -19.90 -12.01
CA PHE A 198 -5.34 -20.92 -12.87
C PHE A 198 -4.29 -20.30 -13.80
N PRO A 199 -3.40 -21.09 -14.42
CA PRO A 199 -2.36 -20.58 -15.33
C PRO A 199 -2.90 -19.72 -16.47
N GLU A 200 -4.08 -20.04 -17.00
CA GLU A 200 -4.77 -19.28 -18.05
C GLU A 200 -5.30 -17.93 -17.59
N ASP A 201 -5.49 -17.74 -16.29
CA ASP A 201 -5.88 -16.46 -15.69
C ASP A 201 -4.68 -15.52 -15.50
N GLY A 202 -3.47 -16.01 -15.72
CA GLY A 202 -2.28 -15.18 -15.76
C GLY A 202 -2.37 -14.10 -16.84
N GLY A 203 -1.76 -12.95 -16.61
CA GLY A 203 -1.75 -11.87 -17.59
C GLY A 203 -1.93 -10.48 -17.02
N THR A 204 -2.55 -9.61 -17.79
CA THR A 204 -2.74 -8.20 -17.45
C THR A 204 -4.15 -7.96 -16.92
N PHE A 205 -4.25 -7.40 -15.73
CA PHE A 205 -5.50 -6.94 -15.16
C PHE A 205 -5.53 -5.41 -15.12
N THR A 206 -6.63 -4.83 -15.56
CA THR A 206 -6.85 -3.38 -15.54
C THR A 206 -8.18 -3.06 -14.87
N CYS A 207 -8.15 -2.15 -13.91
CA CYS A 207 -9.33 -1.48 -13.38
C CYS A 207 -9.43 -0.13 -14.10
N GLU A 208 -10.50 0.08 -14.84
CA GLU A 208 -10.79 1.31 -15.57
C GLU A 208 -11.98 2.00 -14.91
N ALA A 209 -11.86 3.30 -14.67
CA ALA A 209 -12.94 4.13 -14.17
C ALA A 209 -13.15 5.33 -15.08
N PHE A 210 -14.41 5.63 -15.41
CA PHE A 210 -14.73 6.67 -16.38
C PHE A 210 -16.07 7.36 -16.09
N ASN A 211 -16.17 8.60 -16.54
CA ASN A 211 -17.41 9.37 -16.64
C ASN A 211 -17.34 10.28 -17.86
N ASP A 212 -18.36 11.13 -18.07
CA ASP A 212 -18.43 12.06 -19.23
C ASP A 212 -17.27 13.07 -19.30
N LEU A 213 -16.46 13.20 -18.25
CA LEU A 213 -15.40 14.19 -18.14
C LEU A 213 -13.99 13.60 -18.32
N GLY A 214 -13.87 12.28 -18.29
CA GLY A 214 -12.60 11.59 -18.49
C GLY A 214 -12.57 10.21 -17.86
N GLU A 215 -11.41 9.59 -18.00
CA GLU A 215 -11.14 8.24 -17.54
C GLU A 215 -9.80 8.17 -16.80
N CYS A 216 -9.65 7.14 -15.97
CA CYS A 216 -8.37 6.73 -15.40
C CYS A 216 -8.32 5.22 -15.29
N PHE A 217 -7.12 4.68 -15.26
CA PHE A 217 -6.92 3.23 -15.23
C PHE A 217 -5.73 2.84 -14.35
N SER A 218 -5.84 1.66 -13.80
CA SER A 218 -4.78 1.02 -13.02
C SER A 218 -4.54 -0.36 -13.56
N THR A 219 -3.31 -0.64 -13.97
CA THR A 219 -2.92 -1.89 -14.62
C THR A 219 -1.85 -2.58 -13.81
N ALA A 220 -1.95 -3.90 -13.72
CA ALA A 220 -1.00 -4.77 -13.06
C ALA A 220 -0.87 -6.12 -13.79
N SER A 221 0.25 -6.78 -13.60
CA SER A 221 0.50 -8.13 -14.10
C SER A 221 0.29 -9.15 -12.99
N LEU A 222 -0.38 -10.24 -13.32
CA LEU A 222 -0.52 -11.40 -12.48
C LEU A 222 0.16 -12.60 -13.13
N VAL A 223 1.15 -13.16 -12.46
CA VAL A 223 1.89 -14.35 -12.89
C VAL A 223 1.43 -15.52 -12.02
N VAL A 224 1.01 -16.62 -12.68
CA VAL A 224 0.61 -17.83 -11.98
C VAL A 224 1.74 -18.84 -12.05
N GLU A 225 2.24 -19.28 -10.90
CA GLU A 225 3.28 -20.30 -10.79
C GLU A 225 2.67 -21.69 -10.69
N VAL A 226 3.07 -22.56 -11.60
CA VAL A 226 2.69 -23.98 -11.55
C VAL A 226 3.75 -24.76 -10.77
N PRO A 227 3.39 -25.48 -9.70
CA PRO A 227 4.34 -26.28 -8.92
C PRO A 227 5.10 -27.28 -9.79
N GLY A 228 6.43 -27.23 -9.71
CA GLY A 228 7.33 -28.13 -10.46
C GLY A 228 7.75 -27.64 -11.86
N GLU A 229 7.20 -26.53 -12.33
CA GLU A 229 7.64 -25.89 -13.58
C GLU A 229 8.80 -24.91 -13.30
N GLN A 230 9.99 -25.20 -13.85
CA GLN A 230 11.12 -24.26 -13.80
C GLN A 230 11.00 -23.24 -14.92
N ARG A 231 10.65 -22.02 -14.61
CA ARG A 231 10.73 -20.91 -15.56
C ARG A 231 12.19 -20.62 -15.91
N LEU A 232 12.51 -20.74 -17.17
CA LEU A 232 13.87 -20.53 -17.69
C LEU A 232 14.07 -19.11 -18.23
N ALA A 233 12.99 -18.34 -18.40
CA ALA A 233 13.00 -16.92 -18.75
C ALA A 233 13.41 -16.03 -17.54
N PRO A 234 13.82 -14.78 -17.73
CA PRO A 234 14.01 -13.84 -16.63
C PRO A 234 12.66 -13.56 -15.97
N ASP A 235 12.52 -13.86 -14.66
CA ASP A 235 11.31 -13.60 -13.91
C ASP A 235 11.39 -12.27 -13.15
N PHE A 236 10.25 -11.64 -12.87
CA PHE A 236 10.19 -10.43 -12.09
C PHE A 236 10.25 -10.74 -10.60
N VAL A 237 11.32 -10.31 -9.95
CA VAL A 237 11.44 -10.27 -8.47
C VAL A 237 10.71 -9.05 -7.93
N LYS A 238 10.81 -7.92 -8.67
CA LYS A 238 10.05 -6.70 -8.43
C LYS A 238 9.45 -6.21 -9.75
N PHE A 239 8.14 -6.09 -9.79
CA PHE A 239 7.42 -5.56 -10.94
C PHE A 239 7.52 -4.03 -11.00
N PRO A 240 7.49 -3.43 -12.21
CA PRO A 240 7.28 -2.00 -12.33
C PRO A 240 5.87 -1.64 -11.82
N ALA A 241 5.79 -0.62 -10.99
CA ALA A 241 4.52 -0.16 -10.41
C ALA A 241 3.80 0.80 -11.36
N SER A 242 2.46 0.74 -11.40
CA SER A 242 1.65 1.79 -12.02
C SER A 242 1.77 3.10 -11.23
N LEU A 243 1.75 4.24 -11.90
CA LEU A 243 1.95 5.55 -11.32
C LEU A 243 0.85 6.54 -11.72
N THR A 244 0.55 7.45 -10.81
CA THR A 244 -0.17 8.70 -11.11
C THR A 244 0.76 9.86 -10.74
N VAL A 245 1.04 10.73 -11.69
CA VAL A 245 1.91 11.89 -11.49
C VAL A 245 1.25 13.18 -11.96
N GLU A 246 1.67 14.31 -11.44
CA GLU A 246 1.25 15.61 -11.94
C GLU A 246 1.93 15.93 -13.27
N ARG A 247 1.25 16.69 -14.11
CA ARG A 247 1.83 17.20 -15.37
C ARG A 247 3.11 17.99 -15.08
N GLY A 248 4.18 17.67 -15.79
CA GLY A 248 5.50 18.26 -15.62
C GLY A 248 6.39 17.54 -14.59
N ALA A 249 5.85 16.64 -13.80
CA ALA A 249 6.64 15.84 -12.87
C ALA A 249 7.39 14.72 -13.60
N ALA A 250 8.45 14.20 -12.96
CA ALA A 250 9.13 13.02 -13.46
C ALA A 250 8.38 11.75 -13.04
N ALA A 251 8.37 10.72 -13.90
CA ALA A 251 7.90 9.38 -13.57
C ALA A 251 9.03 8.37 -13.80
N SER A 252 9.26 7.48 -12.84
CA SER A 252 10.31 6.47 -12.91
C SER A 252 9.71 5.09 -12.66
N PHE A 253 9.90 4.20 -13.62
CA PHE A 253 9.52 2.79 -13.53
C PHE A 253 10.76 1.95 -13.33
N GLU A 254 10.74 1.09 -12.33
CA GLU A 254 11.85 0.19 -12.00
C GLU A 254 11.35 -1.23 -11.87
N ALA A 255 12.15 -2.17 -12.35
CA ALA A 255 11.95 -3.59 -12.15
C ALA A 255 13.24 -4.27 -11.72
N GLU A 256 13.12 -5.34 -10.95
CA GLU A 256 14.21 -6.23 -10.59
C GLU A 256 13.89 -7.65 -11.07
N LEU A 257 14.85 -8.27 -11.72
CA LEU A 257 14.71 -9.57 -12.36
C LEU A 257 15.49 -10.65 -11.60
N SER A 258 15.08 -11.90 -11.75
CA SER A 258 15.77 -13.07 -11.18
C SER A 258 17.19 -13.25 -11.76
N ALA A 259 17.42 -12.76 -12.97
CA ALA A 259 18.71 -12.78 -13.67
C ALA A 259 18.84 -11.59 -14.62
N ALA A 260 20.05 -11.24 -15.00
CA ALA A 260 20.30 -10.22 -16.00
C ALA A 260 19.67 -10.61 -17.35
N PRO A 261 18.83 -9.76 -17.96
CA PRO A 261 18.18 -10.06 -19.24
C PRO A 261 19.16 -9.94 -20.41
N GLY A 262 18.93 -10.70 -21.46
CA GLY A 262 19.63 -10.59 -22.74
C GLY A 262 19.11 -9.43 -23.58
N SER A 263 17.81 -9.12 -23.46
CA SER A 263 17.17 -7.95 -24.09
C SER A 263 16.09 -7.37 -23.17
N VAL A 264 15.88 -6.07 -23.32
CA VAL A 264 14.88 -5.28 -22.58
C VAL A 264 14.15 -4.39 -23.59
N SER A 265 12.82 -4.44 -23.61
CA SER A 265 11.98 -3.57 -24.44
C SER A 265 10.89 -2.94 -23.61
N TRP A 266 10.83 -1.63 -23.60
CA TRP A 266 9.76 -0.85 -23.00
C TRP A 266 8.74 -0.48 -24.05
N MET A 267 7.47 -0.72 -23.75
CA MET A 267 6.35 -0.47 -24.68
C MET A 267 5.38 0.55 -24.06
N LYS A 268 4.78 1.40 -24.88
CA LYS A 268 3.65 2.26 -24.52
C LYS A 268 2.56 2.09 -25.57
N ASP A 269 1.35 1.74 -25.14
CA ASP A 269 0.18 1.55 -26.01
C ASP A 269 0.51 0.68 -27.24
N GLY A 270 1.25 -0.42 -27.01
CA GLY A 270 1.69 -1.36 -28.04
C GLY A 270 2.85 -0.88 -28.92
N ARG A 271 3.44 0.29 -28.67
CA ARG A 271 4.58 0.81 -29.45
C ARG A 271 5.84 0.84 -28.58
N GLU A 272 6.98 0.52 -29.17
CA GLU A 272 8.26 0.57 -28.47
C GLU A 272 8.63 2.00 -28.07
N VAL A 273 8.97 2.16 -26.79
CA VAL A 273 9.53 3.41 -26.25
C VAL A 273 11.01 3.43 -26.53
N LYS A 274 11.43 4.35 -27.40
CA LYS A 274 12.86 4.55 -27.71
C LYS A 274 13.44 5.63 -26.80
N GLU A 275 14.69 5.45 -26.44
CA GLU A 275 15.42 6.45 -25.68
C GLU A 275 15.45 7.81 -26.40
N GLN A 276 15.11 8.86 -25.66
CA GLN A 276 15.13 10.26 -26.13
C GLN A 276 15.78 11.12 -25.04
N PRO A 277 16.92 11.76 -25.27
CA PRO A 277 17.74 12.39 -24.23
C PRO A 277 17.02 13.36 -23.30
N MET A 278 15.98 14.04 -23.80
CA MET A 278 15.21 15.04 -23.03
C MET A 278 13.83 14.54 -22.58
N LYS A 279 13.49 13.27 -22.83
CA LYS A 279 12.15 12.73 -22.56
C LYS A 279 12.19 11.37 -21.89
N PHE A 280 12.79 10.37 -22.53
CA PHE A 280 12.83 8.99 -22.07
C PHE A 280 14.26 8.53 -21.88
N ARG A 281 14.58 8.07 -20.69
CA ARG A 281 15.87 7.46 -20.36
C ARG A 281 15.66 6.03 -19.90
N VAL A 282 16.30 5.11 -20.61
CA VAL A 282 16.32 3.69 -20.26
C VAL A 282 17.58 3.37 -19.45
N THR A 283 17.44 2.64 -18.38
CA THR A 283 18.55 2.20 -17.54
C THR A 283 18.58 0.69 -17.40
N GLN A 284 19.78 0.11 -17.42
CA GLN A 284 20.01 -1.30 -17.12
C GLN A 284 21.31 -1.44 -16.32
N SER A 285 21.22 -2.10 -15.19
CA SER A 285 22.38 -2.41 -14.34
C SER A 285 22.21 -3.80 -13.74
N GLY A 286 22.90 -4.78 -14.31
CA GLY A 286 22.74 -6.17 -13.92
C GLY A 286 21.31 -6.67 -14.15
N ASN A 287 20.64 -7.05 -13.06
CA ASN A 287 19.26 -7.51 -13.04
C ASN A 287 18.22 -6.40 -12.78
N LYS A 288 18.65 -5.14 -12.68
CA LYS A 288 17.75 -3.99 -12.52
C LYS A 288 17.61 -3.24 -13.83
N VAL A 289 16.37 -2.93 -14.17
CA VAL A 289 16.01 -2.20 -15.38
C VAL A 289 15.05 -1.06 -15.04
N GLY A 290 15.17 0.07 -15.72
CA GLY A 290 14.36 1.25 -15.45
C GLY A 290 14.01 2.03 -16.72
N LEU A 291 12.89 2.75 -16.65
CA LEU A 291 12.46 3.75 -17.63
C LEU A 291 12.09 5.03 -16.86
N ASP A 292 12.82 6.10 -17.11
CA ASP A 292 12.51 7.43 -16.59
C ASP A 292 11.84 8.28 -17.67
N ILE A 293 10.75 8.92 -17.30
CA ILE A 293 10.08 9.99 -18.06
C ILE A 293 10.43 11.28 -17.34
N LEU A 294 11.25 12.12 -17.95
CA LEU A 294 11.83 13.28 -17.26
C LEU A 294 10.81 14.39 -16.97
N GLU A 295 9.82 14.54 -17.84
CA GLU A 295 8.76 15.55 -17.71
C GLU A 295 7.47 14.96 -18.30
N ALA A 296 6.55 14.49 -17.43
CA ALA A 296 5.34 13.83 -17.85
C ALA A 296 4.31 14.83 -18.40
N CYS A 297 3.66 14.47 -19.49
CA CYS A 297 2.55 15.23 -20.09
C CYS A 297 1.38 14.30 -20.38
N ALA A 298 0.21 14.86 -20.67
CA ALA A 298 -1.00 14.08 -20.96
C ALA A 298 -0.80 13.01 -22.06
N GLY A 299 0.09 13.26 -23.03
CA GLY A 299 0.42 12.30 -24.06
C GLY A 299 1.27 11.12 -23.59
N ASP A 300 1.82 11.18 -22.37
CA ASP A 300 2.57 10.06 -21.77
C ASP A 300 1.66 9.14 -20.94
N ALA A 301 0.47 9.60 -20.58
CA ALA A 301 -0.53 8.72 -19.97
C ALA A 301 -0.84 7.55 -20.89
N GLY A 302 -1.02 6.35 -20.34
CA GLY A 302 -1.30 5.16 -21.14
C GLY A 302 -0.89 3.87 -20.47
N GLN A 303 -1.04 2.78 -21.23
CA GLN A 303 -0.63 1.44 -20.83
C GLN A 303 0.83 1.20 -21.23
N TYR A 304 1.61 0.79 -20.26
CA TYR A 304 3.02 0.45 -20.48
C TYR A 304 3.24 -1.04 -20.27
N ALA A 305 4.25 -1.56 -20.96
CA ALA A 305 4.73 -2.91 -20.72
C ALA A 305 6.26 -2.96 -20.76
N LEU A 306 6.83 -3.78 -19.90
CA LEU A 306 8.23 -4.17 -19.92
C LEU A 306 8.32 -5.62 -20.38
N ILE A 307 9.05 -5.86 -21.49
CA ILE A 307 9.34 -7.19 -22.00
C ILE A 307 10.83 -7.44 -21.79
N VAL A 308 11.15 -8.53 -21.10
CA VAL A 308 12.51 -8.97 -20.84
C VAL A 308 12.71 -10.38 -21.38
N ALA A 309 13.80 -10.63 -22.07
CA ALA A 309 14.05 -11.92 -22.68
C ALA A 309 15.49 -12.38 -22.51
N ASN A 310 15.70 -13.69 -22.59
CA ASN A 310 16.98 -14.34 -22.76
C ASN A 310 16.86 -15.47 -23.80
N LYS A 311 17.92 -16.27 -23.95
CA LYS A 311 17.92 -17.41 -24.91
C LYS A 311 16.93 -18.52 -24.57
N LYS A 312 16.30 -18.49 -23.41
CA LYS A 312 15.43 -19.56 -22.88
C LYS A 312 13.95 -19.16 -22.81
N GLY A 313 13.64 -17.88 -23.02
CA GLY A 313 12.26 -17.37 -23.03
C GLY A 313 12.18 -15.89 -22.68
N ASP A 314 10.96 -15.40 -22.58
CA ASP A 314 10.63 -14.02 -22.25
C ASP A 314 9.60 -13.94 -21.10
N SER A 315 9.59 -12.81 -20.44
CA SER A 315 8.58 -12.44 -19.45
C SER A 315 8.11 -11.01 -19.69
N LYS A 316 6.82 -10.76 -19.45
CA LYS A 316 6.18 -9.47 -19.68
C LYS A 316 5.52 -8.96 -18.37
N ALA A 317 5.73 -7.71 -18.07
CA ALA A 317 5.01 -6.99 -17.02
C ALA A 317 4.27 -5.82 -17.62
N ALA A 318 3.01 -5.61 -17.22
CA ALA A 318 2.19 -4.47 -17.64
C ALA A 318 1.91 -3.56 -16.44
N PHE A 319 1.85 -2.26 -16.68
CA PHE A 319 1.60 -1.21 -15.71
C PHE A 319 1.07 0.03 -16.43
N SER A 320 0.67 1.05 -15.70
CA SER A 320 0.05 2.24 -16.28
C SER A 320 0.66 3.54 -15.77
N LEU A 321 0.55 4.60 -16.55
CA LEU A 321 0.83 5.97 -16.14
C LEU A 321 -0.41 6.82 -16.33
N ASN A 322 -0.85 7.51 -15.27
CA ASN A 322 -1.82 8.60 -15.31
C ASN A 322 -1.07 9.94 -15.12
N VAL A 323 -1.47 10.99 -15.85
CA VAL A 323 -0.86 12.32 -15.79
C VAL A 323 -1.93 13.40 -15.64
#